data_4b44e0bf44211ce72046394e55e9c03c
#
_entry.id   4b44e0bf44211ce72046394e55e9c03c
#
_cell.length_a   1.000
_cell.length_b   1.000
_cell.length_c   1.000
_cell.angle_alpha   90.00
_cell.angle_beta   90.00
_cell.angle_gamma   90.00
#
_symmetry.space_group_name_H-M   'P 1'
#
loop_
_entity.id
_entity.type
_entity.pdbx_description
1 polymer ?
#
loop_
_entity_poly.entity_id
_entity_poly.type
_entity_poly.pdbx_seq_one_letter_code
_entity_poly.pdbx_strand_id
1 'polypeptide(L)'
;SEPGVTMTPLQKFLDSSATIEGRPAAAIARITLPERRELATRAIGEAKKYLGQPYDDSFLPHNGKMYCSELVWECYLTGPKSEHLFTARPMNFRTADGRLPQFWIDHFAAMDEPIPEGVPGTNPQDMSREKFLKIVYRYWQ
;
A
#
# COMPACT_ATOMS: atom_id res chain seq x y z
N SER A 1 12.29 -6.28 12.21
CA SER A 1 11.82 -5.17 11.35
C SER A 1 11.42 -5.71 9.98
N GLU A 2 10.36 -5.20 9.43
CA GLU A 2 9.93 -5.51 8.09
C GLU A 2 11.03 -5.15 7.09
N PRO A 3 11.28 -5.99 6.07
CA PRO A 3 12.18 -5.59 4.98
C PRO A 3 11.59 -4.38 4.27
N GLY A 4 12.44 -3.51 3.75
CA GLY A 4 12.01 -2.37 2.97
C GLY A 4 11.50 -2.75 1.58
N VAL A 5 11.65 -1.85 0.62
CA VAL A 5 11.24 -2.11 -0.76
C VAL A 5 12.18 -3.14 -1.38
N THR A 6 11.61 -4.27 -1.79
CA THR A 6 12.34 -5.40 -2.36
C THR A 6 11.65 -5.91 -3.62
N MET A 7 12.39 -6.64 -4.44
CA MET A 7 11.84 -7.40 -5.57
C MET A 7 11.76 -8.86 -5.15
N THR A 8 10.54 -9.40 -5.09
CA THR A 8 10.29 -10.74 -4.59
C THR A 8 9.60 -11.58 -5.69
N PRO A 9 10.06 -12.81 -5.96
CA PRO A 9 9.36 -13.69 -6.87
C PRO A 9 7.92 -13.94 -6.39
N LEU A 10 6.98 -14.00 -7.34
CA LEU A 10 5.55 -14.18 -7.02
C LEU A 10 5.30 -15.40 -6.15
N GLN A 11 5.93 -16.53 -6.46
CA GLN A 11 5.73 -17.76 -5.67
C GLN A 11 6.15 -17.57 -4.21
N LYS A 12 7.29 -16.91 -3.98
CA LYS A 12 7.75 -16.62 -2.62
C LYS A 12 6.79 -15.71 -1.86
N PHE A 13 6.24 -14.72 -2.55
CA PHE A 13 5.21 -13.83 -1.98
C PHE A 13 3.98 -14.63 -1.57
N LEU A 14 3.49 -15.53 -2.44
CA LEU A 14 2.33 -16.37 -2.15
C LEU A 14 2.59 -17.33 -1.00
N ASP A 15 3.77 -17.94 -0.96
CA ASP A 15 4.15 -18.91 0.10
C ASP A 15 4.25 -18.24 1.48
N SER A 16 4.59 -16.96 1.53
CA SER A 16 4.70 -16.20 2.78
C SER A 16 3.41 -15.47 3.17
N SER A 17 2.38 -15.50 2.33
CA SER A 17 1.10 -14.85 2.62
C SER A 17 0.31 -15.63 3.68
N ALA A 18 -0.55 -14.90 4.42
CA ALA A 18 -1.56 -15.53 5.26
C ALA A 18 -2.44 -16.44 4.39
N THR A 19 -3.12 -17.40 5.01
CA THR A 19 -3.92 -18.38 4.27
C THR A 19 -5.41 -18.30 4.61
N ILE A 20 -6.23 -18.67 3.64
CA ILE A 20 -7.67 -18.92 3.80
C ILE A 20 -7.88 -20.34 3.33
N GLU A 21 -8.32 -21.24 4.24
CA GLU A 21 -8.52 -22.66 3.97
C GLU A 21 -7.30 -23.33 3.29
N GLY A 22 -6.10 -22.99 3.78
CA GLY A 22 -4.84 -23.53 3.28
C GLY A 22 -4.33 -22.93 1.98
N ARG A 23 -5.01 -21.95 1.41
CA ARG A 23 -4.61 -21.27 0.17
C ARG A 23 -4.18 -19.83 0.46
N PRO A 24 -3.27 -19.25 -0.33
CA PRO A 24 -2.82 -17.86 -0.10
C PRO A 24 -3.98 -16.86 -0.06
N ALA A 25 -4.03 -16.05 0.98
CA ALA A 25 -4.98 -14.94 1.11
C ALA A 25 -4.47 -13.75 0.28
N ALA A 26 -4.34 -13.96 -1.02
CA ALA A 26 -3.82 -12.98 -1.97
C ALA A 26 -4.74 -12.88 -3.18
N ALA A 27 -4.79 -11.72 -3.79
CA ALA A 27 -5.60 -11.46 -4.97
C ALA A 27 -4.83 -10.60 -5.97
N ILE A 28 -5.22 -10.69 -7.23
CA ILE A 28 -4.71 -9.82 -8.29
C ILE A 28 -5.82 -8.85 -8.67
N ALA A 29 -5.49 -7.55 -8.64
CA ALA A 29 -6.35 -6.49 -9.16
C ALA A 29 -5.73 -5.90 -10.43
N ARG A 30 -6.58 -5.45 -11.33
CA ARG A 30 -6.18 -4.80 -12.58
C ARG A 30 -6.83 -3.43 -12.68
N ILE A 31 -6.09 -2.49 -13.24
CA ILE A 31 -6.62 -1.18 -13.63
C ILE A 31 -7.49 -1.38 -14.87
N THR A 32 -8.69 -0.80 -14.85
CA THR A 32 -9.67 -0.95 -15.94
C THR A 32 -9.61 0.15 -16.99
N LEU A 33 -8.76 1.16 -16.78
CA LEU A 33 -8.59 2.27 -17.73
C LEU A 33 -7.95 1.78 -19.05
N PRO A 34 -8.26 2.41 -20.18
CA PRO A 34 -7.69 2.03 -21.48
C PRO A 34 -6.16 2.02 -21.52
N GLU A 35 -5.52 2.99 -20.82
CA GLU A 35 -4.07 3.14 -20.74
C GLU A 35 -3.40 2.26 -19.67
N ARG A 36 -4.08 1.25 -19.17
CA ARG A 36 -3.62 0.40 -18.05
C ARG A 36 -2.22 -0.18 -18.21
N ARG A 37 -1.84 -0.57 -19.45
CA ARG A 37 -0.53 -1.17 -19.71
C ARG A 37 0.58 -0.15 -19.56
N GLU A 38 0.37 1.04 -20.07
CA GLU A 38 1.32 2.16 -19.96
C GLU A 38 1.47 2.59 -18.50
N LEU A 39 0.35 2.68 -17.77
CA LEU A 39 0.35 3.00 -16.35
C LEU A 39 1.13 1.97 -15.53
N ALA A 40 0.92 0.68 -15.79
CA ALA A 40 1.62 -0.39 -15.10
C ALA A 40 3.12 -0.40 -15.42
N THR A 41 3.49 -0.24 -16.68
CA THR A 41 4.90 -0.18 -17.10
C THR A 41 5.61 1.00 -16.43
N ARG A 42 4.98 2.17 -16.42
CA ARG A 42 5.51 3.35 -15.75
C ARG A 42 5.64 3.14 -14.25
N ALA A 43 4.63 2.51 -13.62
CA ALA A 43 4.64 2.23 -12.19
C ALA A 43 5.79 1.29 -11.80
N ILE A 44 6.05 0.26 -12.58
CA ILE A 44 7.18 -0.66 -12.36
C ILE A 44 8.51 0.10 -12.44
N GLY A 45 8.68 0.96 -13.43
CA GLY A 45 9.87 1.80 -13.57
C GLY A 45 10.06 2.72 -12.37
N GLU A 46 9.00 3.34 -11.88
CA GLU A 46 9.05 4.18 -10.69
C GLU A 46 9.38 3.35 -9.43
N ALA A 47 8.77 2.19 -9.27
CA ALA A 47 8.99 1.33 -8.10
C ALA A 47 10.46 0.90 -7.97
N LYS A 48 11.14 0.64 -9.08
CA LYS A 48 12.56 0.26 -9.08
C LYS A 48 13.45 1.35 -8.48
N LYS A 49 13.07 2.60 -8.57
CA LYS A 49 13.82 3.72 -7.99
C LYS A 49 13.81 3.69 -6.46
N TYR A 50 12.82 3.03 -5.86
CA TYR A 50 12.66 2.93 -4.41
C TYR A 50 13.28 1.67 -3.81
N LEU A 51 13.84 0.77 -4.63
CA LEU A 51 14.48 -0.46 -4.13
C LEU A 51 15.50 -0.13 -3.04
N GLY A 52 15.38 -0.82 -1.91
CA GLY A 52 16.27 -0.64 -0.77
C GLY A 52 15.81 0.39 0.26
N GLN A 53 14.77 1.19 -0.02
CA GLN A 53 14.25 2.10 1.00
C GLN A 53 13.66 1.30 2.17
N PRO A 54 13.91 1.71 3.42
CA PRO A 54 13.39 0.99 4.60
C PRO A 54 11.88 1.13 4.73
N TYR A 55 11.27 0.17 5.46
CA TYR A 55 9.84 0.21 5.73
C TYR A 55 9.49 1.37 6.66
N ASP A 56 8.36 2.01 6.39
CA ASP A 56 7.88 3.15 7.15
C ASP A 56 6.83 2.75 8.19
N ASP A 57 7.27 2.51 9.40
CA ASP A 57 6.38 2.22 10.54
C ASP A 57 5.68 3.47 11.08
N SER A 58 6.12 4.65 10.68
CA SER A 58 5.56 5.94 11.11
C SER A 58 4.39 6.41 10.26
N PHE A 59 4.25 5.85 9.06
CA PHE A 59 3.21 6.21 8.07
C PHE A 59 3.17 7.70 7.73
N LEU A 60 4.35 8.34 7.68
CA LEU A 60 4.47 9.77 7.33
C LEU A 60 4.92 9.93 5.88
N PRO A 61 4.42 10.96 5.16
CA PRO A 61 4.87 11.22 3.80
C PRO A 61 6.31 11.78 3.78
N HIS A 62 7.01 11.52 2.69
CA HIS A 62 8.30 12.16 2.37
C HIS A 62 9.39 12.03 3.45
N ASN A 63 9.46 10.86 4.12
CA ASN A 63 10.42 10.63 5.20
C ASN A 63 11.57 9.68 4.82
N GLY A 64 11.74 9.37 3.52
CA GLY A 64 12.78 8.47 3.03
C GLY A 64 12.51 6.99 3.32
N LYS A 65 11.32 6.67 3.80
CA LYS A 65 10.83 5.32 4.09
C LYS A 65 9.54 5.09 3.32
N MET A 66 9.12 3.83 3.20
CA MET A 66 7.99 3.48 2.36
C MET A 66 7.13 2.41 3.02
N TYR A 67 5.83 2.66 3.21
CA TYR A 67 4.90 1.59 3.55
C TYR A 67 4.20 1.06 2.29
N CYS A 68 3.58 -0.11 2.37
CA CYS A 68 3.15 -0.87 1.19
C CYS A 68 2.22 -0.10 0.25
N SER A 69 1.16 0.49 0.75
CA SER A 69 0.21 1.23 -0.09
C SER A 69 0.75 2.59 -0.55
N GLU A 70 1.66 3.19 0.20
CA GLU A 70 2.36 4.40 -0.20
C GLU A 70 3.20 4.15 -1.45
N LEU A 71 3.88 3.01 -1.53
CA LEU A 71 4.65 2.64 -2.71
C LEU A 71 3.76 2.58 -3.95
N VAL A 72 2.58 1.97 -3.84
CA VAL A 72 1.61 1.92 -4.95
C VAL A 72 1.17 3.33 -5.33
N TRP A 73 0.82 4.16 -4.36
CA TRP A 73 0.40 5.54 -4.59
C TRP A 73 1.48 6.38 -5.28
N GLU A 74 2.72 6.28 -4.80
CA GLU A 74 3.86 7.02 -5.38
C GLU A 74 4.18 6.59 -6.81
N CYS A 75 3.98 5.31 -7.14
CA CYS A 75 4.43 4.76 -8.41
C CYS A 75 3.40 4.84 -9.53
N TYR A 76 2.10 4.78 -9.22
CA TYR A 76 1.06 4.90 -10.24
C TYR A 76 0.78 6.36 -10.58
N LEU A 77 1.56 6.87 -11.52
CA LEU A 77 1.50 8.24 -11.99
C LEU A 77 0.81 8.31 -13.35
N THR A 78 0.05 9.37 -13.60
CA THR A 78 -0.68 9.57 -14.83
C THR A 78 -0.40 10.96 -15.43
N GLY A 79 -0.40 11.04 -16.75
CA GLY A 79 -0.27 12.28 -17.49
C GLY A 79 1.13 12.89 -17.48
N PRO A 80 1.32 13.98 -18.24
CA PRO A 80 2.63 14.62 -18.39
C PRO A 80 3.13 15.32 -17.12
N LYS A 81 2.21 15.65 -16.20
CA LYS A 81 2.54 16.29 -14.92
C LYS A 81 2.80 15.29 -13.81
N SER A 82 2.81 13.99 -14.11
CA SER A 82 3.04 12.93 -13.11
C SER A 82 2.09 13.02 -11.91
N GLU A 83 0.81 13.16 -12.16
CA GLU A 83 -0.20 13.20 -11.11
C GLU A 83 -0.46 11.79 -10.57
N HIS A 84 -0.76 11.70 -9.27
CA HIS A 84 -1.07 10.42 -8.65
C HIS A 84 -2.42 9.90 -9.13
N LEU A 85 -2.45 8.63 -9.57
CA LEU A 85 -3.68 7.96 -9.99
C LEU A 85 -4.62 7.70 -8.81
N PHE A 86 -4.05 7.19 -7.70
CA PHE A 86 -4.79 6.93 -6.47
C PHE A 86 -4.87 8.19 -5.60
N THR A 87 -5.90 8.26 -4.76
CA THR A 87 -6.13 9.43 -3.91
C THR A 87 -5.63 9.17 -2.48
N ALA A 88 -4.77 10.07 -1.98
CA ALA A 88 -4.42 10.09 -0.56
C ALA A 88 -5.56 10.75 0.22
N ARG A 89 -5.88 10.21 1.41
CA ARG A 89 -6.95 10.68 2.28
C ARG A 89 -6.43 10.85 3.70
N PRO A 90 -7.06 11.70 4.53
CA PRO A 90 -6.70 11.80 5.93
C PRO A 90 -6.74 10.43 6.60
N MET A 91 -5.64 10.02 7.22
CA MET A 91 -5.57 8.73 7.92
C MET A 91 -6.46 8.73 9.16
N ASN A 92 -7.10 7.60 9.43
CA ASN A 92 -7.95 7.41 10.59
C ASN A 92 -7.54 6.11 11.31
N PHE A 93 -7.01 6.25 12.51
CA PHE A 93 -6.57 5.13 13.36
C PHE A 93 -7.64 4.67 14.34
N ARG A 94 -8.83 5.29 14.30
CA ARG A 94 -9.91 5.01 15.24
C ARG A 94 -10.88 3.98 14.69
N THR A 95 -11.51 3.24 15.60
CA THR A 95 -12.64 2.37 15.28
C THR A 95 -13.88 3.19 14.96
N ALA A 96 -14.94 2.53 14.45
CA ALA A 96 -16.19 3.20 14.07
C ALA A 96 -16.85 3.93 15.26
N ASP A 97 -16.63 3.47 16.49
CA ASP A 97 -17.15 4.10 17.71
C ASP A 97 -16.23 5.21 18.26
N GLY A 98 -15.21 5.58 17.52
CA GLY A 98 -14.29 6.68 17.88
C GLY A 98 -13.16 6.31 18.82
N ARG A 99 -13.05 5.02 19.22
CA ARG A 99 -11.99 4.58 20.12
C ARG A 99 -10.68 4.36 19.37
N LEU A 100 -9.57 4.69 20.03
CA LEU A 100 -8.24 4.43 19.51
C LEU A 100 -7.75 3.06 19.99
N PRO A 101 -7.53 2.08 19.06
CA PRO A 101 -7.05 0.76 19.46
C PRO A 101 -5.73 0.81 20.22
N GLN A 102 -5.60 -0.01 21.25
CA GLN A 102 -4.38 -0.07 22.07
C GLN A 102 -3.16 -0.43 21.24
N PHE A 103 -3.34 -1.26 20.19
CA PHE A 103 -2.27 -1.60 19.24
C PHE A 103 -1.57 -0.34 18.69
N TRP A 104 -2.34 0.66 18.26
CA TRP A 104 -1.76 1.88 17.70
C TRP A 104 -1.09 2.75 18.76
N ILE A 105 -1.68 2.81 19.94
CA ILE A 105 -1.09 3.55 21.06
C ILE A 105 0.30 2.96 21.37
N ASP A 106 0.39 1.65 21.52
CA ASP A 106 1.63 0.96 21.83
C ASP A 106 2.65 1.06 20.69
N HIS A 107 2.19 0.92 19.46
CA HIS A 107 3.04 1.00 18.26
C HIS A 107 3.78 2.35 18.19
N PHE A 108 3.06 3.45 18.28
CA PHE A 108 3.65 4.79 18.19
C PHE A 108 4.41 5.17 19.45
N ALA A 109 3.97 4.73 20.62
CA ALA A 109 4.70 4.95 21.87
C ALA A 109 6.08 4.27 21.84
N ALA A 110 6.19 3.06 21.28
CA ALA A 110 7.45 2.34 21.14
C ALA A 110 8.46 3.09 20.26
N MET A 111 7.99 3.91 19.33
CA MET A 111 8.84 4.74 18.46
C MET A 111 9.04 6.15 18.99
N ASP A 112 8.41 6.50 20.13
CA ASP A 112 8.39 7.87 20.67
C ASP A 112 7.89 8.88 19.63
N GLU A 113 6.83 8.52 18.90
CA GLU A 113 6.23 9.35 17.87
C GLU A 113 4.73 9.55 18.12
N PRO A 114 4.16 10.69 17.71
CA PRO A 114 2.72 10.88 17.78
C PRO A 114 2.00 10.06 16.73
N ILE A 115 0.75 9.66 17.01
CA ILE A 115 -0.10 9.01 16.02
C ILE A 115 -0.45 10.03 14.93
N PRO A 116 -0.19 9.73 13.63
CA PRO A 116 -0.40 10.70 12.55
C PRO A 116 -1.87 10.76 12.11
N GLU A 117 -2.79 10.95 13.05
CA GLU A 117 -4.22 11.07 12.78
C GLU A 117 -4.49 12.29 11.89
N GLY A 118 -5.23 12.10 10.79
CA GLY A 118 -5.57 13.18 9.87
C GLY A 118 -4.48 13.54 8.85
N VAL A 119 -3.29 12.98 8.96
CA VAL A 119 -2.23 13.17 7.95
C VAL A 119 -2.61 12.43 6.67
N PRO A 120 -2.46 13.03 5.47
CA PRO A 120 -2.77 12.34 4.23
C PRO A 120 -1.96 11.07 4.05
N GLY A 121 -2.64 9.98 3.71
CA GLY A 121 -2.02 8.68 3.48
C GLY A 121 -2.93 7.76 2.69
N THR A 122 -2.52 6.52 2.56
CA THR A 122 -3.24 5.50 1.82
C THR A 122 -3.38 4.22 2.65
N ASN A 123 -4.30 3.35 2.25
CA ASN A 123 -4.40 2.00 2.76
C ASN A 123 -4.96 1.09 1.66
N PRO A 124 -4.67 -0.23 1.72
CA PRO A 124 -5.12 -1.16 0.68
C PRO A 124 -6.64 -1.22 0.52
N GLN A 125 -7.39 -1.09 1.60
CA GLN A 125 -8.85 -1.16 1.55
C GLN A 125 -9.45 -0.01 0.75
N ASP A 126 -9.02 1.22 1.00
CA ASP A 126 -9.48 2.38 0.25
C ASP A 126 -9.07 2.30 -1.22
N MET A 127 -7.85 1.84 -1.49
CA MET A 127 -7.37 1.65 -2.85
C MET A 127 -8.20 0.62 -3.61
N SER A 128 -8.61 -0.47 -2.95
CA SER A 128 -9.42 -1.52 -3.56
C SER A 128 -10.82 -1.06 -3.97
N ARG A 129 -11.28 0.04 -3.43
CA ARG A 129 -12.60 0.63 -3.72
C ARG A 129 -12.60 1.63 -4.87
N GLU A 130 -11.43 1.92 -5.45
CA GLU A 130 -11.35 2.80 -6.60
C GLU A 130 -12.10 2.20 -7.79
N LYS A 131 -12.90 3.04 -8.49
CA LYS A 131 -13.74 2.60 -9.60
C LYS A 131 -12.96 2.02 -10.78
N PHE A 132 -11.71 2.43 -10.92
CA PHE A 132 -10.81 1.96 -11.99
C PHE A 132 -10.06 0.68 -11.63
N LEU A 133 -10.34 0.06 -10.48
CA LEU A 133 -9.66 -1.14 -10.03
C LEU A 133 -10.64 -2.31 -9.93
N LYS A 134 -10.26 -3.46 -10.50
CA LYS A 134 -11.07 -4.67 -10.46
C LYS A 134 -10.24 -5.85 -10.02
N ILE A 135 -10.74 -6.62 -9.04
CA ILE A 135 -10.11 -7.88 -8.65
C ILE A 135 -10.46 -8.92 -9.73
N VAL A 136 -9.43 -9.50 -10.34
CA VAL A 136 -9.57 -10.45 -11.46
C VAL A 136 -9.24 -11.89 -11.07
N TYR A 137 -8.54 -12.09 -9.96
CA TYR A 137 -8.19 -13.41 -9.47
C TYR A 137 -8.01 -13.42 -7.96
N ARG A 138 -8.49 -14.48 -7.31
CA ARG A 138 -8.30 -14.73 -5.87
C ARG A 138 -7.70 -16.11 -5.68
N TYR A 139 -6.53 -16.17 -5.03
CA TYR A 139 -5.79 -17.43 -4.85
C TYR A 139 -6.46 -18.40 -3.88
N TRP A 140 -7.41 -17.94 -3.06
CA TRP A 140 -8.14 -18.79 -2.11
C TRP A 140 -9.44 -19.38 -2.68
N GLN A 141 -9.81 -19.08 -3.90
CA GLN A 141 -11.03 -19.60 -4.56
C GLN A 141 -10.72 -20.75 -5.49
#